data_bb687db0c22393a74c2236f3bff117f8
#
_entry.id   bb687db0c22393a74c2236f3bff117f8
#
_cell.length_a   1.000
_cell.length_b   1.000
_cell.length_c   1.000
_cell.angle_alpha   90.00
_cell.angle_beta   90.00
_cell.angle_gamma   90.00
#
_symmetry.space_group_name_H-M   'P 1'
#
loop_
_entity.id
_entity.type
_entity.pdbx_description
1 polymer ?
#
loop_
_entity_poly.entity_id
_entity_poly.type
_entity_poly.pdbx_seq_one_letter_code
_entity_poly.pdbx_strand_id
1 'polypeptide(L)'
;ALSDMINVIKRRSPFLKIKVSSVRVQGRGAAEDISNAIIELSQDRDIETIIIGRGGGSIEDLWAFNEEILAQTIYECTTPIISAVGHETDYTIADFVADVRAATPSVAAEIICLSKNEIYQRLESINTKMLGIVEDRLRYEYQKLENMSDNIGALQPLNKIKHNKALMKYSHNTIIKIITEKLNYANEKLIFHKKYLENL
;
A
#
# COMPACT_ATOMS: atom_id res chain seq x y z
N ALA A 1 27.57 -29.16 1.54
CA ALA A 1 26.17 -28.71 1.72
C ALA A 1 26.08 -27.57 2.74
N LEU A 2 26.44 -27.76 4.04
CA LEU A 2 26.30 -26.66 5.03
C LEU A 2 27.14 -25.44 4.66
N SER A 3 28.40 -25.63 4.27
CA SER A 3 29.30 -24.55 3.83
C SER A 3 28.74 -23.79 2.63
N ASP A 4 28.18 -24.51 1.66
CA ASP A 4 27.60 -23.91 0.43
C ASP A 4 26.37 -23.08 0.77
N MET A 5 25.49 -23.61 1.63
CA MET A 5 24.31 -22.88 2.12
C MET A 5 24.69 -21.59 2.85
N ILE A 6 25.64 -21.65 3.76
CA ILE A 6 26.17 -20.50 4.50
C ILE A 6 26.77 -19.46 3.51
N ASN A 7 27.52 -19.89 2.52
CA ASN A 7 28.09 -19.00 1.51
C ASN A 7 27.02 -18.32 0.66
N VAL A 8 25.96 -19.05 0.27
CA VAL A 8 24.83 -18.47 -0.47
C VAL A 8 24.13 -17.41 0.38
N ILE A 9 23.80 -17.74 1.64
CA ILE A 9 23.13 -16.81 2.55
C ILE A 9 23.98 -15.56 2.77
N LYS A 10 25.25 -15.70 3.13
CA LYS A 10 26.14 -14.55 3.38
C LYS A 10 26.32 -13.66 2.15
N ARG A 11 26.34 -14.24 0.96
CA ARG A 11 26.46 -13.48 -0.30
C ARG A 11 25.18 -12.70 -0.65
N ARG A 12 23.99 -13.34 -0.46
CA ARG A 12 22.71 -12.75 -0.86
C ARG A 12 22.10 -11.85 0.22
N SER A 13 22.23 -12.26 1.48
CA SER A 13 21.61 -11.59 2.63
C SER A 13 22.58 -11.57 3.83
N PRO A 14 23.61 -10.71 3.81
CA PRO A 14 24.66 -10.70 4.83
C PRO A 14 24.17 -10.28 6.24
N PHE A 15 22.96 -9.77 6.33
CA PHE A 15 22.31 -9.37 7.59
C PHE A 15 21.56 -10.48 8.30
N LEU A 16 21.36 -11.63 7.63
CA LEU A 16 20.70 -12.77 8.28
C LEU A 16 21.63 -13.43 9.30
N LYS A 17 21.07 -13.71 10.47
CA LYS A 17 21.73 -14.49 11.51
C LYS A 17 21.48 -15.98 11.24
N ILE A 18 22.54 -16.78 11.33
CA ILE A 18 22.46 -18.21 11.12
C ILE A 18 22.82 -18.90 12.44
N LYS A 19 21.91 -19.75 12.93
CA LYS A 19 22.14 -20.68 14.04
C LYS A 19 22.20 -22.09 13.47
N VAL A 20 23.21 -22.83 13.82
CA VAL A 20 23.41 -24.21 13.33
C VAL A 20 23.27 -25.17 14.50
N SER A 21 22.36 -26.13 14.40
CA SER A 21 22.27 -27.29 15.29
C SER A 21 22.86 -28.49 14.56
N SER A 22 23.97 -29.02 15.10
CA SER A 22 24.67 -30.15 14.51
C SER A 22 24.16 -31.44 15.12
N VAL A 23 23.45 -32.25 14.33
CA VAL A 23 22.85 -33.52 14.75
C VAL A 23 23.21 -34.62 13.78
N ARG A 24 23.03 -35.89 14.20
CA ARG A 24 23.09 -37.00 13.26
C ARG A 24 21.98 -36.92 12.27
N VAL A 25 22.29 -37.05 10.99
CA VAL A 25 21.33 -37.00 9.89
C VAL A 25 21.14 -38.34 9.18
N GLN A 26 21.82 -39.37 9.66
CA GLN A 26 21.76 -40.74 9.14
C GLN A 26 22.08 -41.76 10.24
N GLY A 27 21.62 -42.99 10.04
CA GLY A 27 21.80 -44.09 10.98
C GLY A 27 20.74 -44.10 12.09
N ARG A 28 20.88 -45.08 12.98
CA ARG A 28 19.90 -45.35 14.05
C ARG A 28 19.83 -44.17 15.03
N GLY A 29 18.62 -43.67 15.32
CA GLY A 29 18.38 -42.54 16.22
C GLY A 29 18.56 -41.16 15.58
N ALA A 30 18.78 -41.08 14.27
CA ALA A 30 18.94 -39.81 13.60
C ALA A 30 17.62 -39.03 13.54
N ALA A 31 16.49 -39.72 13.36
CA ALA A 31 15.16 -39.04 13.34
C ALA A 31 14.84 -38.38 14.67
N GLU A 32 15.14 -39.05 15.79
CA GLU A 32 14.97 -38.50 17.14
C GLU A 32 15.89 -37.29 17.38
N ASP A 33 17.16 -37.38 16.95
CA ASP A 33 18.12 -36.28 17.11
C ASP A 33 17.65 -35.04 16.31
N ILE A 34 17.18 -35.24 15.09
CA ILE A 34 16.64 -34.14 14.23
C ILE A 34 15.37 -33.55 14.86
N SER A 35 14.45 -34.41 15.34
CA SER A 35 13.20 -33.99 15.98
C SER A 35 13.47 -33.13 17.22
N ASN A 36 14.40 -33.57 18.08
CA ASN A 36 14.78 -32.80 19.26
C ASN A 36 15.40 -31.44 18.89
N ALA A 37 16.24 -31.42 17.86
CA ALA A 37 16.81 -30.15 17.37
C ALA A 37 15.74 -29.17 16.80
N ILE A 38 14.74 -29.69 16.09
CA ILE A 38 13.61 -28.87 15.62
C ILE A 38 12.86 -28.27 16.80
N ILE A 39 12.53 -29.08 17.80
CA ILE A 39 11.84 -28.62 19.01
C ILE A 39 12.66 -27.55 19.74
N GLU A 40 13.96 -27.78 19.93
CA GLU A 40 14.84 -26.80 20.59
C GLU A 40 14.90 -25.48 19.79
N LEU A 41 15.07 -25.53 18.47
CA LEU A 41 15.16 -24.35 17.62
C LEU A 41 13.82 -23.60 17.58
N SER A 42 12.69 -24.29 17.57
CA SER A 42 11.36 -23.68 17.52
C SER A 42 10.98 -22.91 18.80
N GLN A 43 11.65 -23.20 19.93
CA GLN A 43 11.46 -22.46 21.19
C GLN A 43 12.21 -21.13 21.21
N ASP A 44 13.16 -20.93 20.31
CA ASP A 44 13.91 -19.68 20.20
C ASP A 44 13.16 -18.66 19.33
N ARG A 45 12.68 -17.58 19.95
CA ARG A 45 11.89 -16.53 19.28
C ARG A 45 12.65 -15.77 18.20
N ASP A 46 13.96 -15.86 18.19
CA ASP A 46 14.80 -15.21 17.17
C ASP A 46 14.90 -16.04 15.89
N ILE A 47 14.37 -17.26 15.88
CA ILE A 47 14.34 -18.16 14.71
C ILE A 47 13.03 -17.99 13.95
N GLU A 48 13.14 -17.47 12.73
CA GLU A 48 11.99 -17.24 11.85
C GLU A 48 11.75 -18.40 10.86
N THR A 49 12.78 -19.22 10.60
CA THR A 49 12.70 -20.37 9.68
C THR A 49 13.75 -21.41 10.02
N ILE A 50 13.39 -22.67 9.94
CA ILE A 50 14.27 -23.81 10.13
C ILE A 50 14.53 -24.48 8.78
N ILE A 51 15.78 -24.78 8.46
CA ILE A 51 16.14 -25.60 7.29
C ILE A 51 16.62 -26.96 7.79
N ILE A 52 15.97 -27.99 7.32
CA ILE A 52 16.41 -29.38 7.53
C ILE A 52 17.16 -29.79 6.27
N GLY A 53 18.39 -30.23 6.43
CA GLY A 53 19.19 -30.66 5.30
C GLY A 53 20.31 -31.61 5.68
N ARG A 54 20.75 -32.35 4.68
CA ARG A 54 21.91 -33.23 4.84
C ARG A 54 22.98 -33.02 3.78
N GLY A 55 24.14 -33.55 3.99
CA GLY A 55 25.17 -33.70 2.96
C GLY A 55 24.80 -34.76 1.93
N GLY A 56 25.57 -34.90 0.87
CA GLY A 56 25.44 -36.00 -0.09
C GLY A 56 25.66 -37.34 0.57
N GLY A 57 24.95 -38.35 0.12
CA GLY A 57 25.01 -39.72 0.59
C GLY A 57 24.09 -40.65 -0.22
N SER A 58 24.03 -41.92 0.13
CA SER A 58 23.16 -42.89 -0.53
C SER A 58 21.67 -42.68 -0.20
N ILE A 59 20.78 -43.32 -0.97
CA ILE A 59 19.34 -43.34 -0.70
C ILE A 59 19.00 -43.95 0.68
N GLU A 60 19.81 -44.91 1.13
CA GLU A 60 19.66 -45.55 2.45
C GLU A 60 19.85 -44.54 3.59
N ASP A 61 20.65 -43.51 3.38
CA ASP A 61 20.89 -42.45 4.35
C ASP A 61 19.69 -41.48 4.50
N LEU A 62 18.69 -41.55 3.59
CA LEU A 62 17.47 -40.78 3.67
C LEU A 62 16.41 -41.38 4.60
N TRP A 63 16.63 -42.63 5.09
CA TRP A 63 15.61 -43.33 5.84
C TRP A 63 15.14 -42.60 7.09
N ALA A 64 16.03 -41.92 7.79
CA ALA A 64 15.71 -41.13 8.97
C ALA A 64 14.66 -40.02 8.69
N PHE A 65 14.59 -39.52 7.47
CA PHE A 65 13.62 -38.51 7.05
C PHE A 65 12.26 -39.10 6.62
N ASN A 66 12.11 -40.42 6.66
CA ASN A 66 10.86 -41.14 6.45
C ASN A 66 10.24 -41.66 7.76
N GLU A 67 10.84 -41.38 8.89
CA GLU A 67 10.33 -41.87 10.18
C GLU A 67 9.18 -40.97 10.68
N GLU A 68 8.15 -41.64 11.24
CA GLU A 68 6.89 -40.99 11.69
C GLU A 68 7.17 -39.93 12.77
N ILE A 69 8.09 -40.17 13.67
CA ILE A 69 8.45 -39.23 14.73
C ILE A 69 8.93 -37.88 14.18
N LEU A 70 9.72 -37.91 13.12
CA LEU A 70 10.20 -36.70 12.48
C LEU A 70 9.07 -35.98 11.70
N ALA A 71 8.27 -36.76 10.97
CA ALA A 71 7.13 -36.21 10.23
C ALA A 71 6.13 -35.52 11.17
N GLN A 72 5.82 -36.14 12.30
CA GLN A 72 4.94 -35.54 13.32
C GLN A 72 5.55 -34.28 13.93
N THR A 73 6.84 -34.29 14.25
CA THR A 73 7.55 -33.12 14.78
C THR A 73 7.53 -31.94 13.80
N ILE A 74 7.72 -32.19 12.50
CA ILE A 74 7.65 -31.17 11.46
C ILE A 74 6.23 -30.60 11.38
N TYR A 75 5.21 -31.48 11.39
CA TYR A 75 3.81 -31.06 11.32
C TYR A 75 3.35 -30.20 12.51
N GLU A 76 3.81 -30.53 13.72
CA GLU A 76 3.45 -29.81 14.95
C GLU A 76 4.28 -28.52 15.16
N CYS A 77 5.34 -28.33 14.38
CA CYS A 77 6.22 -27.18 14.52
C CYS A 77 5.53 -25.90 14.03
N THR A 78 5.53 -24.86 14.88
CA THR A 78 4.95 -23.55 14.54
C THR A 78 5.89 -22.66 13.75
N THR A 79 7.20 -22.95 13.78
CA THR A 79 8.21 -22.23 13.00
C THR A 79 8.26 -22.85 11.60
N PRO A 80 8.17 -22.07 10.52
CA PRO A 80 8.23 -22.58 9.17
C PRO A 80 9.47 -23.43 8.89
N ILE A 81 9.27 -24.60 8.27
CA ILE A 81 10.34 -25.57 7.99
C ILE A 81 10.52 -25.74 6.48
N ILE A 82 11.78 -25.62 6.04
CA ILE A 82 12.20 -25.95 4.68
C ILE A 82 12.95 -27.29 4.70
N SER A 83 12.44 -28.27 3.96
CA SER A 83 13.16 -29.53 3.74
C SER A 83 14.09 -29.40 2.54
N ALA A 84 15.36 -29.70 2.74
CA ALA A 84 16.43 -29.72 1.73
C ALA A 84 17.23 -31.02 1.80
N VAL A 85 16.53 -32.12 1.87
CA VAL A 85 17.08 -33.47 2.18
C VAL A 85 17.33 -34.26 0.90
N GLY A 86 16.33 -34.33 0.01
CA GLY A 86 16.37 -35.12 -1.21
C GLY A 86 16.82 -34.33 -2.44
N HIS A 87 17.33 -35.03 -3.45
CA HIS A 87 17.54 -34.49 -4.80
C HIS A 87 16.21 -34.43 -5.57
N GLU A 88 16.22 -33.96 -6.82
CA GLU A 88 15.00 -33.75 -7.62
C GLU A 88 14.11 -34.99 -7.72
N THR A 89 14.69 -36.20 -7.74
CA THR A 89 13.99 -37.48 -7.88
C THR A 89 13.64 -38.16 -6.56
N ASP A 90 14.31 -37.80 -5.46
CA ASP A 90 14.22 -38.52 -4.18
C ASP A 90 13.32 -37.70 -3.23
N TYR A 91 12.17 -38.26 -2.89
CA TYR A 91 11.24 -37.65 -1.95
C TYR A 91 11.23 -38.43 -0.64
N THR A 92 11.23 -37.68 0.46
CA THR A 92 11.04 -38.21 1.79
C THR A 92 9.71 -37.77 2.39
N ILE A 93 9.24 -38.44 3.45
CA ILE A 93 8.03 -38.01 4.18
C ILE A 93 8.24 -36.62 4.76
N ALA A 94 9.43 -36.29 5.23
CA ALA A 94 9.77 -34.94 5.68
C ALA A 94 9.54 -33.85 4.58
N ASP A 95 9.80 -34.16 3.31
CA ASP A 95 9.58 -33.25 2.20
C ASP A 95 8.10 -32.96 1.95
N PHE A 96 7.21 -33.92 2.25
CA PHE A 96 5.75 -33.77 2.08
C PHE A 96 5.09 -33.01 3.24
N VAL A 97 5.69 -33.09 4.43
CA VAL A 97 5.14 -32.48 5.65
C VAL A 97 5.70 -31.07 5.88
N ALA A 98 6.89 -30.77 5.38
CA ALA A 98 7.52 -29.46 5.48
C ALA A 98 6.70 -28.38 4.72
N ASP A 99 6.76 -27.14 5.19
CA ASP A 99 6.08 -26.00 4.54
C ASP A 99 6.60 -25.74 3.13
N VAL A 100 7.90 -25.95 2.91
CA VAL A 100 8.55 -25.78 1.60
C VAL A 100 9.56 -26.90 1.38
N ARG A 101 9.57 -27.46 0.17
CA ARG A 101 10.62 -28.35 -0.28
C ARG A 101 11.63 -27.63 -1.16
N ALA A 102 12.89 -27.83 -0.92
CA ALA A 102 14.01 -27.40 -1.76
C ALA A 102 14.78 -28.61 -2.29
N ALA A 103 15.08 -28.64 -3.58
CA ALA A 103 15.79 -29.76 -4.20
C ALA A 103 17.25 -29.90 -3.72
N THR A 104 17.83 -28.86 -3.16
CA THR A 104 19.17 -28.86 -2.59
C THR A 104 19.28 -27.87 -1.42
N PRO A 105 20.24 -28.03 -0.51
CA PRO A 105 20.52 -27.05 0.55
C PRO A 105 20.82 -25.64 0.03
N SER A 106 21.45 -25.52 -1.14
CA SER A 106 21.69 -24.22 -1.79
C SER A 106 20.42 -23.55 -2.26
N VAL A 107 19.47 -24.32 -2.82
CA VAL A 107 18.13 -23.80 -3.20
C VAL A 107 17.34 -23.38 -1.96
N ALA A 108 17.42 -24.13 -0.85
CA ALA A 108 16.80 -23.72 0.41
C ALA A 108 17.35 -22.36 0.88
N ALA A 109 18.67 -22.19 0.82
CA ALA A 109 19.31 -20.92 1.13
C ALA A 109 18.86 -19.77 0.21
N GLU A 110 18.60 -20.05 -1.06
CA GLU A 110 18.06 -19.05 -2.00
C GLU A 110 16.62 -18.65 -1.68
N ILE A 111 15.77 -19.60 -1.29
CA ILE A 111 14.37 -19.37 -0.94
C ILE A 111 14.25 -18.38 0.23
N ILE A 112 15.07 -18.52 1.26
CA ILE A 112 15.03 -17.62 2.44
C ILE A 112 15.71 -16.27 2.20
N CYS A 113 16.54 -16.15 1.16
CA CYS A 113 17.32 -14.95 0.89
C CYS A 113 16.62 -14.05 -0.12
N LEU A 114 16.11 -12.92 0.32
CA LEU A 114 15.85 -11.82 -0.60
C LEU A 114 17.18 -11.24 -1.10
N SER A 115 17.38 -11.16 -2.39
CA SER A 115 18.57 -10.51 -2.93
C SER A 115 18.55 -9.00 -2.59
N LYS A 116 19.74 -8.43 -2.44
CA LYS A 116 19.88 -6.98 -2.20
C LYS A 116 19.10 -6.15 -3.24
N ASN A 117 19.14 -6.59 -4.49
CA ASN A 117 18.43 -5.93 -5.60
C ASN A 117 16.90 -6.01 -5.44
N GLU A 118 16.35 -7.14 -5.02
CA GLU A 118 14.91 -7.28 -4.76
C GLU A 118 14.45 -6.37 -3.64
N ILE A 119 15.25 -6.23 -2.58
CA ILE A 119 14.97 -5.29 -1.48
C ILE A 119 14.97 -3.84 -1.99
N TYR A 120 16.00 -3.47 -2.77
CA TYR A 120 16.07 -2.12 -3.36
C TYR A 120 14.89 -1.83 -4.30
N GLN A 121 14.54 -2.74 -5.20
CA GLN A 121 13.39 -2.57 -6.09
C GLN A 121 12.08 -2.42 -5.31
N ARG A 122 11.92 -3.18 -4.22
CA ARG A 122 10.74 -3.08 -3.37
C ARG A 122 10.68 -1.75 -2.63
N LEU A 123 11.80 -1.26 -2.11
CA LEU A 123 11.90 0.07 -1.49
C LEU A 123 11.61 1.19 -2.49
N GLU A 124 12.17 1.11 -3.69
CA GLU A 124 11.93 2.09 -4.75
C GLU A 124 10.46 2.13 -5.19
N SER A 125 9.84 0.95 -5.34
CA SER A 125 8.40 0.83 -5.62
C SER A 125 7.55 1.45 -4.52
N ILE A 126 7.88 1.21 -3.25
CA ILE A 126 7.17 1.80 -2.12
C ILE A 126 7.34 3.33 -2.11
N ASN A 127 8.56 3.81 -2.31
CA ASN A 127 8.86 5.25 -2.36
C ASN A 127 8.07 5.95 -3.48
N THR A 128 8.04 5.37 -4.68
CA THR A 128 7.26 5.90 -5.81
C THR A 128 5.77 5.96 -5.50
N LYS A 129 5.21 4.91 -4.88
CA LYS A 129 3.82 4.89 -4.46
C LYS A 129 3.51 5.96 -3.40
N MET A 130 4.40 6.15 -2.43
CA MET A 130 4.25 7.18 -1.40
C MET A 130 4.26 8.59 -2.02
N LEU A 131 5.19 8.86 -2.92
CA LEU A 131 5.25 10.14 -3.64
C LEU A 131 3.97 10.39 -4.44
N GLY A 132 3.48 9.40 -5.18
CA GLY A 132 2.22 9.50 -5.92
C GLY A 132 1.02 9.85 -5.02
N ILE A 133 0.89 9.20 -3.87
CA ILE A 133 -0.18 9.48 -2.90
C ILE A 133 -0.10 10.93 -2.39
N VAL A 134 1.11 11.41 -2.08
CA VAL A 134 1.33 12.79 -1.61
C VAL A 134 0.99 13.79 -2.71
N GLU A 135 1.43 13.56 -3.95
CA GLU A 135 1.13 14.42 -5.10
C GLU A 135 -0.37 14.51 -5.39
N ASP A 136 -1.06 13.37 -5.38
CA ASP A 136 -2.52 13.32 -5.58
C ASP A 136 -3.26 14.07 -4.47
N ARG A 137 -2.80 13.92 -3.21
CA ARG A 137 -3.37 14.64 -2.08
C ARG A 137 -3.17 16.15 -2.20
N LEU A 138 -1.97 16.58 -2.56
CA LEU A 138 -1.68 17.99 -2.80
C LEU A 138 -2.54 18.55 -3.94
N ARG A 139 -2.64 17.84 -5.06
CA ARG A 139 -3.50 18.23 -6.19
C ARG A 139 -4.95 18.38 -5.78
N TYR A 140 -5.47 17.45 -4.99
CA TYR A 140 -6.83 17.53 -4.46
C TYR A 140 -7.04 18.77 -3.57
N GLU A 141 -6.11 19.04 -2.64
CA GLU A 141 -6.24 20.23 -1.77
C GLU A 141 -6.06 21.55 -2.54
N TYR A 142 -5.19 21.60 -3.55
CA TYR A 142 -5.08 22.76 -4.45
C TYR A 142 -6.38 23.02 -5.22
N GLN A 143 -6.98 21.98 -5.78
CA GLN A 143 -8.25 22.09 -6.50
C GLN A 143 -9.39 22.56 -5.60
N LYS A 144 -9.40 22.10 -4.36
CA LYS A 144 -10.35 22.56 -3.34
C LYS A 144 -10.16 24.04 -2.99
N LEU A 145 -8.91 24.49 -2.84
CA LEU A 145 -8.58 25.89 -2.61
C LEU A 145 -8.99 26.77 -3.78
N GLU A 146 -8.75 26.36 -5.02
CA GLU A 146 -9.16 27.06 -6.24
C GLU A 146 -10.69 27.22 -6.29
N ASN A 147 -11.43 26.14 -6.08
CA ASN A 147 -12.89 26.16 -6.01
C ASN A 147 -13.42 27.10 -4.89
N MET A 148 -12.76 27.11 -3.73
CA MET A 148 -13.11 28.04 -2.65
C MET A 148 -12.80 29.50 -3.01
N SER A 149 -11.70 29.76 -3.68
CA SER A 149 -11.32 31.08 -4.18
C SER A 149 -12.34 31.61 -5.20
N ASP A 150 -12.74 30.78 -6.15
CA ASP A 150 -13.75 31.12 -7.16
C ASP A 150 -15.11 31.40 -6.53
N ASN A 151 -15.52 30.60 -5.56
CA ASN A 151 -16.76 30.83 -4.82
C ASN A 151 -16.72 32.15 -4.02
N ILE A 152 -15.59 32.50 -3.42
CA ILE A 152 -15.40 33.79 -2.73
C ILE A 152 -15.47 34.94 -3.75
N GLY A 153 -14.86 34.78 -4.94
CA GLY A 153 -14.94 35.74 -6.05
C GLY A 153 -16.37 35.99 -6.52
N ALA A 154 -17.14 34.91 -6.67
CA ALA A 154 -18.57 35.00 -7.06
C ALA A 154 -19.46 35.63 -5.99
N LEU A 155 -19.11 35.46 -4.72
CA LEU A 155 -19.81 36.00 -3.54
C LEU A 155 -19.32 37.39 -3.14
N GLN A 156 -18.44 38.05 -3.92
CA GLN A 156 -17.92 39.36 -3.54
C GLN A 156 -19.08 40.34 -3.25
N PRO A 157 -19.33 40.76 -2.01
CA PRO A 157 -20.42 41.66 -1.64
C PRO A 157 -20.37 43.00 -2.43
N LEU A 158 -19.14 43.42 -2.76
CA LEU A 158 -18.87 44.61 -3.54
C LEU A 158 -19.45 44.58 -4.97
N ASN A 159 -19.39 43.41 -5.65
CA ASN A 159 -19.97 43.28 -6.98
C ASN A 159 -21.50 43.28 -6.92
N LYS A 160 -22.09 42.66 -5.93
CA LYS A 160 -23.54 42.68 -5.68
C LYS A 160 -24.02 44.08 -5.31
N ILE A 161 -23.26 44.81 -4.48
CA ILE A 161 -23.54 46.20 -4.14
C ILE A 161 -23.45 47.12 -5.37
N LYS A 162 -22.39 46.96 -6.19
CA LYS A 162 -22.25 47.73 -7.45
C LYS A 162 -23.43 47.49 -8.41
N HIS A 163 -23.82 46.23 -8.59
CA HIS A 163 -24.97 45.87 -9.43
C HIS A 163 -26.29 46.47 -8.90
N ASN A 164 -26.56 46.29 -7.62
CA ASN A 164 -27.76 46.84 -6.99
C ASN A 164 -27.80 48.40 -7.06
N LYS A 165 -26.65 49.05 -6.85
CA LYS A 165 -26.53 50.51 -6.98
C LYS A 165 -26.83 51.01 -8.42
N ALA A 166 -26.39 50.26 -9.43
CA ALA A 166 -26.71 50.54 -10.83
C ALA A 166 -28.20 50.38 -11.12
N LEU A 167 -28.83 49.31 -10.62
CA LEU A 167 -30.27 49.09 -10.74
C LEU A 167 -31.08 50.18 -10.05
N MET A 168 -30.72 50.60 -8.85
CA MET A 168 -31.38 51.70 -8.13
C MET A 168 -31.29 53.01 -8.92
N LYS A 169 -30.12 53.33 -9.48
CA LYS A 169 -29.95 54.54 -10.31
C LYS A 169 -30.82 54.51 -11.57
N TYR A 170 -30.91 53.36 -12.25
CA TYR A 170 -31.77 53.18 -13.39
C TYR A 170 -33.24 53.36 -13.01
N SER A 171 -33.72 52.72 -11.98
CA SER A 171 -35.11 52.85 -11.50
C SER A 171 -35.43 54.27 -11.08
N HIS A 172 -34.53 54.96 -10.38
CA HIS A 172 -34.71 56.37 -10.01
C HIS A 172 -34.87 57.28 -11.24
N ASN A 173 -33.98 57.12 -12.22
CA ASN A 173 -34.09 57.92 -13.46
C ASN A 173 -35.38 57.64 -14.22
N THR A 174 -35.82 56.38 -14.26
CA THR A 174 -37.09 55.98 -14.91
C THR A 174 -38.28 56.56 -14.18
N ILE A 175 -38.29 56.57 -12.85
CA ILE A 175 -39.36 57.18 -12.05
C ILE A 175 -39.44 58.72 -12.32
N ILE A 176 -38.29 59.41 -12.30
CA ILE A 176 -38.22 60.81 -12.55
C ILE A 176 -38.79 61.13 -13.96
N LYS A 177 -38.40 60.37 -14.98
CA LYS A 177 -38.87 60.50 -16.35
C LYS A 177 -40.41 60.38 -16.41
N ILE A 178 -40.98 59.36 -15.85
CA ILE A 178 -42.43 59.09 -15.82
C ILE A 178 -43.16 60.19 -15.08
N ILE A 179 -42.62 60.65 -13.94
CA ILE A 179 -43.24 61.77 -13.18
C ILE A 179 -43.23 63.06 -14.03
N THR A 180 -42.07 63.35 -14.64
CA THR A 180 -41.95 64.56 -15.49
C THR A 180 -42.90 64.53 -16.70
N GLU A 181 -42.99 63.38 -17.37
CA GLU A 181 -43.93 63.18 -18.49
C GLU A 181 -45.41 63.35 -18.04
N LYS A 182 -45.77 62.77 -16.89
CA LYS A 182 -47.12 62.94 -16.34
C LYS A 182 -47.45 64.39 -15.93
N LEU A 183 -46.47 65.09 -15.33
CA LEU A 183 -46.64 66.52 -14.99
C LEU A 183 -46.78 67.37 -16.20
N ASN A 184 -45.98 67.18 -17.25
CA ASN A 184 -46.11 67.91 -18.52
C ASN A 184 -47.48 67.68 -19.17
N TYR A 185 -47.93 66.42 -19.24
CA TYR A 185 -49.24 66.06 -19.75
C TYR A 185 -50.38 66.72 -18.95
N ALA A 186 -50.28 66.71 -17.62
CA ALA A 186 -51.29 67.35 -16.76
C ALA A 186 -51.29 68.90 -16.96
N ASN A 187 -50.10 69.49 -17.14
CA ASN A 187 -49.96 70.94 -17.38
C ASN A 187 -50.48 71.32 -18.73
N GLU A 188 -50.22 70.55 -19.78
CA GLU A 188 -50.83 70.79 -21.12
C GLU A 188 -52.35 70.73 -21.08
N LYS A 189 -52.89 69.75 -20.37
CA LYS A 189 -54.33 69.59 -20.18
C LYS A 189 -54.95 70.77 -19.44
N LEU A 190 -54.26 71.28 -18.41
CA LEU A 190 -54.65 72.47 -17.66
C LEU A 190 -54.65 73.73 -18.55
N ILE A 191 -53.60 73.90 -19.34
CA ILE A 191 -53.51 75.02 -20.29
C ILE A 191 -54.63 74.95 -21.37
N PHE A 192 -54.90 73.72 -21.84
CA PHE A 192 -55.99 73.51 -22.79
C PHE A 192 -57.37 73.93 -22.20
N HIS A 193 -57.69 73.45 -21.00
CA HIS A 193 -58.92 73.77 -20.33
C HIS A 193 -59.04 75.26 -19.97
N LYS A 194 -57.94 75.90 -19.57
CA LYS A 194 -57.91 77.34 -19.31
C LYS A 194 -58.24 78.11 -20.57
N LYS A 195 -57.61 77.81 -21.72
CA LYS A 195 -57.95 78.46 -23.02
C LYS A 195 -59.40 78.22 -23.45
N TYR A 196 -59.95 77.02 -23.16
CA TYR A 196 -61.36 76.73 -23.49
C TYR A 196 -62.30 77.57 -22.65
N LEU A 197 -62.03 77.83 -21.39
CA LEU A 197 -62.82 78.65 -20.47
C LEU A 197 -62.70 80.20 -20.81
N GLU A 198 -61.54 80.62 -21.33
CA GLU A 198 -61.33 82.02 -21.74
C GLU A 198 -62.02 82.37 -23.09
N ASN A 199 -62.43 81.35 -23.86
CA ASN A 199 -63.13 81.55 -25.18
C ASN A 199 -64.65 81.25 -25.12
N LEU A 200 -65.20 81.03 -23.90
CA LEU A 200 -66.62 80.95 -23.61
C LEU A 200 -67.15 82.31 -23.12
#